data_367937f43a1f7bcf3101bd056aae98c1
#
_entry.id   367937f43a1f7bcf3101bd056aae98c1
#
_cell.length_a   1.000
_cell.length_b   1.000
_cell.length_c   1.000
_cell.angle_alpha   90.00
_cell.angle_beta   90.00
_cell.angle_gamma   90.00
#
_symmetry.space_group_name_H-M   'P 1'
#
loop_
_entity.id
_entity.type
_entity.pdbx_description
1 polymer ?
#
loop_
_entity_poly.entity_id
_entity_poly.type
_entity_poly.pdbx_seq_one_letter_code
_entity_poly.pdbx_strand_id
1 'polypeptide(L)'
;MSLGEDGKPLTCGRVKYNDFWSAYQSVSVNDRQYCLVHLLRELQKVDEHNDGVQWRAFAKKLRRLIRDGIRLRKRPDLAPDNYRSRVHLLDKRLTALTQEQPLDGDARRLTKRLGRHVDHIFTFLDYEDVPFENNFAERQIRPAVILRKNSQSNRSDRGAATQAILMSVYRTLKLRGFNPTQTIAQALKTYLTTGQLPPLPDVPIANG
;
A
#
# COMPACT_ATOMS: atom_id res chain seq x y z
N MET A 1 2.95 -12.45 -13.59
CA MET A 1 1.52 -12.32 -13.28
C MET A 1 1.02 -13.70 -12.91
N SER A 2 0.51 -13.87 -11.71
CA SER A 2 -0.13 -15.14 -11.34
C SER A 2 -1.58 -15.06 -11.82
N LEU A 3 -1.93 -15.90 -12.77
CA LEU A 3 -3.31 -16.10 -13.19
C LEU A 3 -3.94 -17.17 -12.29
N GLY A 4 -5.21 -17.03 -11.94
CA GLY A 4 -5.98 -18.08 -11.30
C GLY A 4 -6.14 -19.31 -12.21
N GLU A 5 -6.60 -20.44 -11.66
CA GLU A 5 -6.80 -21.69 -12.40
C GLU A 5 -7.77 -21.52 -13.61
N ASP A 6 -8.60 -20.47 -13.59
CA ASP A 6 -9.51 -20.07 -14.67
C ASP A 6 -8.89 -19.08 -15.67
N GLY A 7 -7.60 -18.77 -15.58
CA GLY A 7 -6.90 -17.84 -16.45
C GLY A 7 -7.23 -16.36 -16.23
N LYS A 8 -8.02 -16.03 -15.19
CA LYS A 8 -8.35 -14.65 -14.83
C LYS A 8 -7.34 -14.07 -13.83
N PRO A 9 -7.15 -12.75 -13.81
CA PRO A 9 -6.33 -12.12 -12.77
C PRO A 9 -6.88 -12.45 -11.38
N LEU A 10 -6.00 -12.84 -10.45
CA LEU A 10 -6.39 -13.06 -9.05
C LEU A 10 -6.97 -11.75 -8.49
N THR A 11 -8.21 -11.80 -8.03
CA THR A 11 -8.81 -10.72 -7.25
C THR A 11 -8.13 -10.71 -5.88
N CYS A 12 -7.26 -9.74 -5.67
CA CYS A 12 -6.66 -9.51 -4.37
C CYS A 12 -7.74 -8.96 -3.45
N GLY A 13 -7.83 -9.47 -2.22
CA GLY A 13 -8.87 -9.16 -1.24
C GLY A 13 -9.34 -7.71 -1.16
N ARG A 14 -10.25 -7.37 -0.32
CA ARG A 14 -11.16 -6.21 -0.33
C ARG A 14 -10.57 -4.86 -0.79
N VAL A 15 -9.38 -4.45 -0.36
CA VAL A 15 -8.79 -3.14 -0.69
C VAL A 15 -7.32 -3.26 -1.05
N LYS A 16 -6.90 -2.64 -2.14
CA LYS A 16 -5.50 -2.54 -2.55
C LYS A 16 -4.89 -1.20 -2.20
N TYR A 17 -3.71 -1.25 -1.59
CA TYR A 17 -2.89 -0.07 -1.30
C TYR A 17 -1.90 0.24 -2.42
N ASN A 18 -1.72 1.50 -2.77
CA ASN A 18 -0.66 1.92 -3.67
C ASN A 18 -0.26 3.40 -3.47
N ASP A 19 0.82 3.80 -4.14
CA ASP A 19 1.44 5.12 -4.10
C ASP A 19 1.21 5.95 -5.38
N PHE A 20 0.12 5.74 -6.09
CA PHE A 20 -0.18 6.31 -7.41
C PHE A 20 0.69 5.79 -8.57
N TRP A 21 1.49 4.75 -8.37
CA TRP A 21 2.28 4.18 -9.45
C TRP A 21 1.40 3.41 -10.45
N SER A 22 1.55 3.77 -11.74
CA SER A 22 0.67 3.28 -12.81
C SER A 22 0.68 1.75 -12.98
N ALA A 23 1.80 1.07 -12.70
CA ALA A 23 1.90 -0.38 -12.79
C ALA A 23 0.88 -1.13 -11.91
N TYR A 24 0.40 -0.50 -10.83
CA TYR A 24 -0.62 -1.11 -9.97
C TYR A 24 -2.05 -0.90 -10.46
N GLN A 25 -2.26 -0.10 -11.50
CA GLN A 25 -3.61 0.17 -12.02
C GLN A 25 -4.16 -1.01 -12.83
N SER A 26 -3.30 -1.85 -13.40
CA SER A 26 -3.69 -3.04 -14.19
C SER A 26 -4.24 -4.20 -13.35
N VAL A 27 -4.08 -4.17 -12.02
CA VAL A 27 -4.60 -5.23 -11.15
C VAL A 27 -6.05 -4.95 -10.80
N SER A 28 -6.95 -5.87 -11.16
CA SER A 28 -8.36 -5.80 -10.78
C SER A 28 -8.52 -5.98 -9.27
N VAL A 29 -9.24 -5.07 -8.64
CA VAL A 29 -9.53 -5.09 -7.19
C VAL A 29 -10.90 -4.45 -6.96
N ASN A 30 -11.57 -4.81 -5.87
CA ASN A 30 -12.86 -4.22 -5.54
C ASN A 30 -12.70 -2.74 -5.20
N ASP A 31 -11.73 -2.41 -4.32
CA ASP A 31 -11.46 -1.06 -3.88
C ASP A 31 -9.97 -0.77 -3.81
N ARG A 32 -9.62 0.52 -3.80
CA ARG A 32 -8.24 1.00 -3.70
C ARG A 32 -8.14 2.03 -2.59
N GLN A 33 -6.99 2.06 -1.92
CA GLN A 33 -6.59 3.15 -1.05
C GLN A 33 -5.25 3.70 -1.53
N TYR A 34 -5.18 4.96 -1.84
CA TYR A 34 -3.92 5.64 -2.13
C TYR A 34 -3.24 6.12 -0.85
N CYS A 35 -1.94 5.90 -0.75
CA CYS A 35 -1.16 6.27 0.43
C CYS A 35 -1.13 7.79 0.63
N LEU A 36 -1.82 8.27 1.65
CA LEU A 36 -1.89 9.71 1.94
C LEU A 36 -0.54 10.28 2.42
N VAL A 37 0.30 9.45 3.02
CA VAL A 37 1.66 9.86 3.43
C VAL A 37 2.52 10.17 2.21
N HIS A 38 2.44 9.37 1.13
CA HIS A 38 3.12 9.68 -0.14
C HIS A 38 2.61 10.98 -0.76
N LEU A 39 1.30 11.20 -0.73
CA LEU A 39 0.71 12.44 -1.22
C LEU A 39 1.20 13.67 -0.43
N LEU A 40 1.26 13.57 0.89
CA LEU A 40 1.79 14.63 1.76
C LEU A 40 3.29 14.91 1.51
N ARG A 41 4.09 13.86 1.31
CA ARG A 41 5.52 14.01 0.95
C ARG A 41 5.70 14.64 -0.42
N GLU A 42 4.84 14.32 -1.38
CA GLU A 42 4.87 14.95 -2.69
C GLU A 42 4.55 16.44 -2.59
N LEU A 43 3.53 16.84 -1.82
CA LEU A 43 3.26 18.26 -1.58
C LEU A 43 4.46 18.97 -0.96
N GLN A 44 5.17 18.32 -0.03
CA GLN A 44 6.37 18.87 0.57
C GLN A 44 7.50 19.06 -0.44
N LYS A 45 7.71 18.09 -1.34
CA LYS A 45 8.72 18.19 -2.40
C LYS A 45 8.42 19.32 -3.38
N VAL A 46 7.15 19.56 -3.68
CA VAL A 46 6.77 20.69 -4.55
C VAL A 46 7.02 22.03 -3.83
N ASP A 47 6.77 22.12 -2.51
CA ASP A 47 7.08 23.34 -1.73
C ASP A 47 8.56 23.74 -1.81
N GLU A 48 9.49 22.77 -2.05
CA GLU A 48 10.92 23.03 -2.14
C GLU A 48 11.31 23.86 -3.38
N HIS A 49 10.45 23.87 -4.41
CA HIS A 49 10.75 24.56 -5.68
C HIS A 49 9.60 25.42 -6.21
N ASN A 50 8.42 25.39 -5.58
CA ASN A 50 7.26 26.19 -5.98
C ASN A 50 6.71 26.97 -4.78
N ASP A 51 6.99 28.26 -4.73
CA ASP A 51 6.56 29.16 -3.66
C ASP A 51 5.39 30.07 -4.09
N GLY A 52 4.82 29.83 -5.27
CA GLY A 52 3.72 30.61 -5.86
C GLY A 52 2.48 30.66 -4.95
N VAL A 53 1.82 31.81 -4.93
CA VAL A 53 0.62 32.06 -4.09
C VAL A 53 -0.48 31.04 -4.38
N GLN A 54 -0.70 30.72 -5.67
CA GLN A 54 -1.73 29.76 -6.08
C GLN A 54 -1.38 28.34 -5.64
N TRP A 55 -0.10 27.94 -5.77
CA TRP A 55 0.37 26.67 -5.25
C TRP A 55 0.13 26.56 -3.74
N ARG A 56 0.60 27.54 -2.98
CA ARG A 56 0.45 27.55 -1.52
C ARG A 56 -1.02 27.47 -1.08
N ALA A 57 -1.92 28.17 -1.76
CA ALA A 57 -3.35 28.13 -1.48
C ALA A 57 -3.93 26.73 -1.73
N PHE A 58 -3.63 26.12 -2.87
CA PHE A 58 -4.04 24.77 -3.23
C PHE A 58 -3.46 23.73 -2.24
N ALA A 59 -2.16 23.75 -2.01
CA ALA A 59 -1.48 22.82 -1.11
C ALA A 59 -2.01 22.91 0.32
N LYS A 60 -2.32 24.12 0.82
CA LYS A 60 -2.95 24.34 2.14
C LYS A 60 -4.32 23.69 2.21
N LYS A 61 -5.19 23.87 1.19
CA LYS A 61 -6.51 23.25 1.11
C LYS A 61 -6.40 21.73 1.14
N LEU A 62 -5.54 21.15 0.30
CA LEU A 62 -5.37 19.70 0.20
C LEU A 62 -4.78 19.10 1.49
N ARG A 63 -3.76 19.69 2.08
CA ARG A 63 -3.21 19.25 3.37
C ARG A 63 -4.23 19.28 4.49
N ARG A 64 -5.05 20.33 4.54
CA ARG A 64 -6.12 20.42 5.54
C ARG A 64 -7.12 19.29 5.34
N LEU A 65 -7.56 19.06 4.11
CA LEU A 65 -8.52 18.01 3.78
C LEU A 65 -8.01 16.62 4.19
N ILE A 66 -6.76 16.28 3.85
CA ILE A 66 -6.12 15.02 4.25
C ILE A 66 -6.05 14.88 5.78
N ARG A 67 -5.62 15.93 6.48
CA ARG A 67 -5.52 15.92 7.95
C ARG A 67 -6.88 15.77 8.61
N ASP A 68 -7.92 16.39 8.07
CA ASP A 68 -9.29 16.27 8.58
C ASP A 68 -9.76 14.81 8.46
N GLY A 69 -9.51 14.13 7.32
CA GLY A 69 -9.81 12.71 7.15
C GLY A 69 -9.06 11.81 8.15
N ILE A 70 -7.75 12.03 8.32
CA ILE A 70 -6.94 11.25 9.27
C ILE A 70 -7.43 11.49 10.72
N ARG A 71 -7.83 12.72 11.07
CA ARG A 71 -8.38 13.02 12.39
C ARG A 71 -9.74 12.38 12.60
N LEU A 72 -10.58 12.36 11.58
CA LEU A 72 -11.90 11.72 11.64
C LEU A 72 -11.77 10.23 11.95
N ARG A 73 -10.82 9.54 11.30
CA ARG A 73 -10.53 8.12 11.58
C ARG A 73 -10.18 7.83 13.05
N LYS A 74 -9.61 8.80 13.75
CA LYS A 74 -9.20 8.69 15.16
C LYS A 74 -10.30 9.08 16.14
N ARG A 75 -11.55 9.18 15.69
CA ARG A 75 -12.71 9.59 16.51
C ARG A 75 -13.70 8.42 16.70
N PRO A 76 -13.37 7.41 17.55
CA PRO A 76 -14.26 6.29 17.84
C PRO A 76 -15.50 6.71 18.66
N ASP A 77 -15.47 7.91 19.23
CA ASP A 77 -16.53 8.52 20.05
C ASP A 77 -17.73 9.05 19.23
N LEU A 78 -17.60 9.11 17.91
CA LEU A 78 -18.68 9.64 17.07
C LEU A 78 -19.78 8.60 16.83
N ALA A 79 -21.04 9.02 16.99
CA ALA A 79 -22.17 8.23 16.55
C ALA A 79 -22.07 7.91 15.05
N PRO A 80 -22.49 6.70 14.59
CA PRO A 80 -22.32 6.25 13.21
C PRO A 80 -22.85 7.23 12.15
N ASP A 81 -24.00 7.86 12.40
CA ASP A 81 -24.60 8.80 11.45
C ASP A 81 -23.80 10.11 11.35
N ASN A 82 -23.28 10.59 12.48
CA ASN A 82 -22.40 11.75 12.51
C ASN A 82 -21.06 11.46 11.81
N TYR A 83 -20.53 10.25 11.96
CA TYR A 83 -19.33 9.82 11.26
C TYR A 83 -19.56 9.81 9.74
N ARG A 84 -20.61 9.13 9.27
CA ARG A 84 -20.99 9.08 7.84
C ARG A 84 -21.21 10.46 7.22
N SER A 85 -21.90 11.34 7.95
CA SER A 85 -22.12 12.73 7.50
C SER A 85 -20.79 13.48 7.31
N ARG A 86 -19.82 13.25 8.20
CA ARG A 86 -18.49 13.87 8.09
C ARG A 86 -17.65 13.27 6.96
N VAL A 87 -17.72 11.95 6.72
CA VAL A 87 -17.10 11.31 5.55
C VAL A 87 -17.64 11.94 4.27
N HIS A 88 -18.96 12.00 4.14
CA HIS A 88 -19.60 12.61 2.96
C HIS A 88 -19.20 14.08 2.75
N LEU A 89 -19.02 14.86 3.83
CA LEU A 89 -18.52 16.22 3.71
C LEU A 89 -17.09 16.28 3.21
N LEU A 90 -16.23 15.33 3.62
CA LEU A 90 -14.84 15.23 3.12
C LEU A 90 -14.81 14.89 1.63
N ASP A 91 -15.65 13.94 1.17
CA ASP A 91 -15.77 13.58 -0.24
C ASP A 91 -16.26 14.75 -1.09
N LYS A 92 -17.27 15.47 -0.63
CA LYS A 92 -17.73 16.71 -1.30
C LYS A 92 -16.62 17.76 -1.43
N ARG A 93 -15.85 17.97 -0.37
CA ARG A 93 -14.73 18.92 -0.38
C ARG A 93 -13.60 18.46 -1.31
N LEU A 94 -13.33 17.16 -1.38
CA LEU A 94 -12.35 16.60 -2.31
C LEU A 94 -12.83 16.76 -3.74
N THR A 95 -14.07 16.40 -4.03
CA THR A 95 -14.67 16.55 -5.36
C THR A 95 -14.62 18.01 -5.81
N ALA A 96 -15.02 18.97 -4.95
CA ALA A 96 -14.94 20.39 -5.26
C ALA A 96 -13.51 20.84 -5.57
N LEU A 97 -12.51 20.35 -4.80
CA LEU A 97 -11.09 20.65 -5.06
C LEU A 97 -10.62 20.11 -6.40
N THR A 98 -11.12 18.95 -6.84
CA THR A 98 -10.75 18.35 -8.14
C THR A 98 -11.42 19.03 -9.33
N GLN A 99 -12.45 19.82 -9.10
CA GLN A 99 -13.13 20.61 -10.12
C GLN A 99 -12.51 22.02 -10.30
N GLU A 100 -11.64 22.44 -9.39
CA GLU A 100 -10.91 23.71 -9.54
C GLU A 100 -10.02 23.67 -10.77
N GLN A 101 -9.86 24.84 -11.43
CA GLN A 101 -9.01 25.05 -12.59
C GLN A 101 -7.80 25.93 -12.21
N PRO A 102 -6.85 25.43 -11.42
CA PRO A 102 -5.71 26.24 -10.99
C PRO A 102 -4.83 26.62 -12.19
N LEU A 103 -4.35 27.86 -12.21
CA LEU A 103 -3.39 28.32 -13.23
C LEU A 103 -1.99 27.77 -12.97
N ASP A 104 -1.65 27.51 -11.73
CA ASP A 104 -0.38 26.89 -11.35
C ASP A 104 -0.24 25.48 -11.91
N GLY A 105 0.93 25.16 -12.48
CA GLY A 105 1.18 23.89 -13.17
C GLY A 105 1.17 22.67 -12.24
N ASP A 106 1.76 22.79 -11.04
CA ASP A 106 1.80 21.71 -10.07
C ASP A 106 0.42 21.46 -9.45
N ALA A 107 -0.29 22.53 -9.10
CA ALA A 107 -1.66 22.43 -8.62
C ALA A 107 -2.57 21.77 -9.66
N ARG A 108 -2.46 22.15 -10.93
CA ARG A 108 -3.24 21.57 -12.04
C ARG A 108 -2.93 20.09 -12.23
N ARG A 109 -1.66 19.70 -12.20
CA ARG A 109 -1.22 18.31 -12.28
C ARG A 109 -1.82 17.46 -11.18
N LEU A 110 -1.77 17.94 -9.93
CA LEU A 110 -2.34 17.25 -8.78
C LEU A 110 -3.87 17.20 -8.83
N THR A 111 -4.54 18.30 -9.15
CA THR A 111 -6.00 18.36 -9.33
C THR A 111 -6.47 17.30 -10.33
N LYS A 112 -5.85 17.23 -11.51
CA LYS A 112 -6.17 16.25 -12.56
C LYS A 112 -5.95 14.81 -12.08
N ARG A 113 -4.88 14.54 -11.34
CA ARG A 113 -4.61 13.20 -10.78
C ARG A 113 -5.61 12.82 -9.71
N LEU A 114 -5.88 13.71 -8.78
CA LEU A 114 -6.87 13.47 -7.71
C LEU A 114 -8.27 13.24 -8.30
N GLY A 115 -8.67 14.00 -9.33
CA GLY A 115 -9.95 13.81 -10.00
C GLY A 115 -10.11 12.41 -10.62
N ARG A 116 -9.03 11.81 -11.14
CA ARG A 116 -9.06 10.43 -11.67
C ARG A 116 -9.20 9.36 -10.58
N HIS A 117 -8.91 9.70 -9.34
CA HIS A 117 -8.84 8.75 -8.22
C HIS A 117 -9.66 9.23 -7.02
N VAL A 118 -10.61 10.12 -7.23
CA VAL A 118 -11.37 10.79 -6.16
C VAL A 118 -12.02 9.78 -5.20
N ASP A 119 -12.60 8.71 -5.73
CA ASP A 119 -13.30 7.67 -4.97
C ASP A 119 -12.36 6.78 -4.12
N HIS A 120 -11.04 6.93 -4.31
CA HIS A 120 -10.03 6.07 -3.68
C HIS A 120 -9.09 6.80 -2.72
N ILE A 121 -9.36 8.06 -2.42
CA ILE A 121 -8.54 8.88 -1.52
C ILE A 121 -8.92 8.64 -0.05
N PHE A 122 -10.20 8.47 0.22
CA PHE A 122 -10.74 8.29 1.56
C PHE A 122 -11.34 6.91 1.83
N THR A 123 -11.05 5.91 1.01
CA THR A 123 -11.49 4.51 1.20
C THR A 123 -11.21 3.99 2.61
N PHE A 124 -10.11 4.42 3.24
CA PHE A 124 -9.77 4.06 4.61
C PHE A 124 -10.79 4.52 5.66
N LEU A 125 -11.69 5.43 5.33
CA LEU A 125 -12.78 5.86 6.22
C LEU A 125 -13.97 4.89 6.16
N ASP A 126 -14.10 4.11 5.09
CA ASP A 126 -15.20 3.15 4.89
C ASP A 126 -14.89 1.76 5.46
N TYR A 127 -13.59 1.44 5.66
CA TYR A 127 -13.15 0.13 6.14
C TYR A 127 -12.31 0.25 7.41
N GLU A 128 -12.66 -0.51 8.43
CA GLU A 128 -12.02 -0.45 9.74
C GLU A 128 -10.55 -0.92 9.71
N ASP A 129 -10.25 -1.94 8.92
CA ASP A 129 -8.94 -2.58 8.79
C ASP A 129 -8.02 -1.92 7.74
N VAL A 130 -8.51 -0.86 7.06
CA VAL A 130 -7.76 -0.18 5.98
C VAL A 130 -7.03 1.06 6.54
N PRO A 131 -5.68 1.07 6.59
CA PRO A 131 -4.92 2.24 6.99
C PRO A 131 -4.86 3.30 5.89
N PHE A 132 -4.65 4.57 6.26
CA PHE A 132 -4.43 5.68 5.30
C PHE A 132 -3.01 5.71 4.72
N GLU A 133 -2.12 4.81 5.16
CA GLU A 133 -0.71 4.73 4.78
C GLU A 133 -0.31 3.32 4.35
N ASN A 134 0.78 3.20 3.58
CA ASN A 134 1.31 1.93 3.10
C ASN A 134 2.61 1.48 3.81
N ASN A 135 2.90 2.04 4.97
CA ASN A 135 4.16 1.81 5.69
C ASN A 135 4.39 0.34 6.04
N PHE A 136 3.32 -0.42 6.33
CA PHE A 136 3.45 -1.84 6.64
C PHE A 136 3.95 -2.62 5.42
N ALA A 137 3.30 -2.48 4.27
CA ALA A 137 3.70 -3.18 3.05
C ALA A 137 5.11 -2.77 2.59
N GLU A 138 5.45 -1.47 2.68
CA GLU A 138 6.80 -0.98 2.35
C GLU A 138 7.87 -1.61 3.24
N ARG A 139 7.63 -1.72 4.55
CA ARG A 139 8.53 -2.43 5.46
C ARG A 139 8.70 -3.90 5.11
N GLN A 140 7.62 -4.55 4.63
CA GLN A 140 7.70 -5.94 4.20
C GLN A 140 8.51 -6.12 2.91
N ILE A 141 8.46 -5.18 1.98
CA ILE A 141 9.21 -5.24 0.70
C ILE A 141 10.68 -4.78 0.87
N ARG A 142 10.96 -3.93 1.86
CA ARG A 142 12.29 -3.33 2.08
C ARG A 142 13.45 -4.34 2.08
N PRO A 143 13.40 -5.52 2.72
CA PRO A 143 14.48 -6.49 2.66
C PRO A 143 14.78 -6.98 1.25
N ALA A 144 13.75 -7.20 0.41
CA ALA A 144 13.92 -7.59 -0.99
C ALA A 144 14.60 -6.47 -1.81
N VAL A 145 14.23 -5.21 -1.55
CA VAL A 145 14.87 -4.05 -2.20
C VAL A 145 16.33 -3.92 -1.79
N ILE A 146 16.65 -4.12 -0.50
CA ILE A 146 18.03 -4.08 0.00
C ILE A 146 18.85 -5.22 -0.64
N LEU A 147 18.31 -6.44 -0.64
CA LEU A 147 18.97 -7.59 -1.27
C LEU A 147 19.28 -7.31 -2.75
N ARG A 148 18.30 -6.81 -3.51
CA ARG A 148 18.50 -6.43 -4.92
C ARG A 148 19.60 -5.39 -5.09
N LYS A 149 19.66 -4.38 -4.23
CA LYS A 149 20.70 -3.34 -4.28
C LYS A 149 22.10 -3.91 -3.99
N ASN A 150 22.20 -4.81 -3.02
CA ASN A 150 23.49 -5.39 -2.60
C ASN A 150 23.99 -6.46 -3.57
N SER A 151 23.09 -7.26 -4.18
CA SER A 151 23.43 -8.33 -5.13
C SER A 151 23.46 -7.88 -6.59
N GLN A 152 23.31 -6.58 -6.87
CA GLN A 152 23.26 -6.01 -8.24
C GLN A 152 22.17 -6.63 -9.14
N SER A 153 21.08 -7.12 -8.55
CA SER A 153 19.94 -7.77 -9.22
C SER A 153 20.21 -9.22 -9.67
N ASN A 154 19.18 -9.88 -10.16
CA ASN A 154 19.28 -11.23 -10.72
C ASN A 154 19.68 -11.15 -12.19
N ARG A 155 20.54 -12.06 -12.63
CA ARG A 155 21.02 -12.15 -14.03
C ARG A 155 20.07 -12.91 -14.94
N SER A 156 19.04 -13.58 -14.39
CA SER A 156 18.09 -14.38 -15.15
C SER A 156 16.72 -14.40 -14.49
N ASP A 157 15.68 -14.68 -15.27
CA ASP A 157 14.30 -14.84 -14.76
C ASP A 157 14.20 -16.02 -13.79
N ARG A 158 14.93 -17.12 -14.04
CA ARG A 158 15.01 -18.26 -13.11
C ARG A 158 15.61 -17.85 -11.77
N GLY A 159 16.67 -17.04 -11.77
CA GLY A 159 17.27 -16.50 -10.54
C GLY A 159 16.31 -15.61 -9.79
N ALA A 160 15.57 -14.75 -10.50
CA ALA A 160 14.56 -13.90 -9.90
C ALA A 160 13.41 -14.72 -9.28
N ALA A 161 12.91 -15.74 -9.96
CA ALA A 161 11.88 -16.63 -9.44
C ALA A 161 12.36 -17.40 -8.19
N THR A 162 13.58 -17.97 -8.25
CA THR A 162 14.19 -18.65 -7.10
C THR A 162 14.33 -17.72 -5.90
N GLN A 163 14.80 -16.49 -6.11
CA GLN A 163 14.92 -15.50 -5.03
C GLN A 163 13.55 -15.15 -4.45
N ALA A 164 12.52 -14.97 -5.28
CA ALA A 164 11.17 -14.67 -4.83
C ALA A 164 10.61 -15.79 -3.94
N ILE A 165 10.80 -17.07 -4.32
CA ILE A 165 10.38 -18.23 -3.54
C ILE A 165 11.11 -18.27 -2.19
N LEU A 166 12.43 -18.17 -2.19
CA LEU A 166 13.24 -18.21 -0.97
C LEU A 166 12.89 -17.06 -0.02
N MET A 167 12.68 -15.86 -0.55
CA MET A 167 12.22 -14.71 0.24
C MET A 167 10.83 -14.94 0.83
N SER A 168 9.91 -15.51 0.07
CA SER A 168 8.56 -15.83 0.54
C SER A 168 8.63 -16.84 1.70
N VAL A 169 9.35 -17.93 1.55
CA VAL A 169 9.55 -18.94 2.61
C VAL A 169 10.17 -18.32 3.87
N TYR A 170 11.31 -17.61 3.69
CA TYR A 170 12.02 -16.98 4.80
C TYR A 170 11.12 -16.02 5.59
N ARG A 171 10.38 -15.16 4.88
CA ARG A 171 9.49 -14.17 5.47
C ARG A 171 8.30 -14.81 6.16
N THR A 172 7.70 -15.83 5.56
CA THR A 172 6.58 -16.57 6.15
C THR A 172 7.00 -17.21 7.47
N LEU A 173 8.14 -17.89 7.52
CA LEU A 173 8.68 -18.48 8.74
C LEU A 173 8.90 -17.41 9.82
N LYS A 174 9.52 -16.28 9.45
CA LYS A 174 9.75 -15.19 10.38
C LYS A 174 8.45 -14.60 10.95
N LEU A 175 7.43 -14.40 10.10
CA LEU A 175 6.11 -13.90 10.51
C LEU A 175 5.37 -14.90 11.43
N ARG A 176 5.61 -16.21 11.25
CA ARG A 176 5.07 -17.27 12.10
C ARG A 176 5.87 -17.49 13.40
N GLY A 177 6.90 -16.68 13.66
CA GLY A 177 7.71 -16.77 14.90
C GLY A 177 8.80 -17.82 14.88
N PHE A 178 9.05 -18.50 13.76
CA PHE A 178 10.13 -19.49 13.63
C PHE A 178 11.49 -18.82 13.33
N ASN A 179 12.57 -19.54 13.65
CA ASN A 179 13.90 -19.20 13.12
C ASN A 179 14.02 -19.71 11.68
N PRO A 180 14.01 -18.84 10.66
CA PRO A 180 13.96 -19.28 9.26
C PRO A 180 15.18 -20.12 8.87
N THR A 181 16.37 -19.75 9.34
CA THR A 181 17.62 -20.44 9.01
C THR A 181 17.62 -21.87 9.52
N GLN A 182 17.26 -22.08 10.77
CA GLN A 182 17.18 -23.39 11.37
C GLN A 182 16.10 -24.26 10.73
N THR A 183 14.92 -23.69 10.50
CA THR A 183 13.78 -24.40 9.88
C THR A 183 14.10 -24.83 8.45
N ILE A 184 14.69 -23.94 7.65
CA ILE A 184 15.09 -24.26 6.28
C ILE A 184 16.20 -25.34 6.28
N ALA A 185 17.20 -25.21 7.15
CA ALA A 185 18.28 -26.21 7.24
C ALA A 185 17.72 -27.59 7.63
N GLN A 186 16.78 -27.66 8.56
CA GLN A 186 16.14 -28.92 8.93
C GLN A 186 15.29 -29.50 7.78
N ALA A 187 14.53 -28.66 7.08
CA ALA A 187 13.76 -29.09 5.91
C ALA A 187 14.65 -29.66 4.80
N LEU A 188 15.81 -29.06 4.55
CA LEU A 188 16.78 -29.56 3.58
C LEU A 188 17.39 -30.88 4.04
N LYS A 189 17.71 -31.07 5.32
CA LYS A 189 18.18 -32.36 5.85
C LYS A 189 17.11 -33.46 5.65
N THR A 190 15.84 -33.15 5.94
CA THR A 190 14.73 -34.09 5.71
C THR A 190 14.62 -34.44 4.22
N TYR A 191 14.74 -33.44 3.33
CA TYR A 191 14.72 -33.68 1.90
C TYR A 191 15.85 -34.60 1.42
N LEU A 192 17.06 -34.43 1.93
CA LEU A 192 18.22 -35.27 1.57
C LEU A 192 18.03 -36.72 2.02
N THR A 193 17.28 -36.98 3.08
CA THR A 193 17.05 -38.34 3.59
C THR A 193 15.79 -38.99 3.00
N THR A 194 14.76 -38.22 2.71
CA THR A 194 13.43 -38.75 2.32
C THR A 194 13.05 -38.47 0.88
N GLY A 195 13.75 -37.55 0.18
CA GLY A 195 13.38 -37.04 -1.14
C GLY A 195 12.18 -36.08 -1.14
N GLN A 196 11.62 -35.74 0.04
CA GLN A 196 10.43 -34.90 0.16
C GLN A 196 10.68 -33.70 1.08
N LEU A 197 10.26 -32.51 0.64
CA LEU A 197 10.25 -31.34 1.50
C LEU A 197 9.05 -31.42 2.46
N PRO A 198 9.26 -31.19 3.77
CA PRO A 198 8.15 -31.07 4.71
C PRO A 198 7.34 -29.78 4.41
N PRO A 199 6.04 -29.75 4.75
CA PRO A 199 5.26 -28.54 4.66
C PRO A 199 5.83 -27.45 5.57
N LEU A 200 5.51 -26.17 5.25
CA LEU A 200 5.85 -25.07 6.14
C LEU A 200 5.10 -25.24 7.48
N PRO A 201 5.80 -25.11 8.63
CA PRO A 201 5.16 -25.25 9.93
C PRO A 201 4.07 -24.18 10.11
N ASP A 202 2.96 -24.59 10.70
CA ASP A 202 1.86 -23.69 11.02
C ASP A 202 2.22 -22.72 12.15
N VAL A 203 1.41 -21.65 12.28
CA VAL A 203 1.58 -20.71 13.39
C VAL A 203 1.45 -21.46 14.70
N PRO A 204 2.40 -21.32 15.64
CA PRO A 204 2.25 -21.91 16.96
C PRO A 204 0.93 -21.43 17.58
N ILE A 205 0.06 -22.38 17.94
CA ILE A 205 -1.15 -22.04 18.70
C ILE A 205 -0.64 -21.49 20.04
N ALA A 206 -0.86 -20.21 20.27
CA ALA A 206 -0.59 -19.63 21.58
C ALA A 206 -1.50 -20.37 22.56
N ASN A 207 -0.91 -21.25 23.37
CA ASN A 207 -1.62 -21.81 24.51
C ASN A 207 -1.94 -20.61 25.41
N GLY A 208 -3.24 -20.27 25.51
CA GLY A 208 -3.79 -19.22 26.34
C GLY A 208 -3.56 -19.47 27.83
#